data_22de4ffa2074aac8849127bacb1e4f92
#
_entry.id   22de4ffa2074aac8849127bacb1e4f92
#
_cell.length_a   1.000
_cell.length_b   1.000
_cell.length_c   1.000
_cell.angle_alpha   90.00
_cell.angle_beta   90.00
_cell.angle_gamma   90.00
#
_symmetry.space_group_name_H-M   'P 1'
#
loop_
_entity.id
_entity.type
_entity.pdbx_description
1 polymer ?
#
loop_
_entity_poly.entity_id
_entity_poly.type
_entity_poly.pdbx_seq_one_letter_code
_entity_poly.pdbx_strand_id
1 'polypeptide(L)'
;MVIVVNYADGNFKKTQAFNTKTAKKWGADKVISFGREDIDAEFATRNAEILKGKMGGGFFLWKPYFIKRVYETMSENDYLFYSDSGAIFVNKIQYLIDCMDKENVDIMLFSLENEILERKYTKRDIFILMDCDSEKYAETPQILAGYMILKKTDFVTKFLNEWLEYAQDERLETSMDNTLGLPNYEGFVAHRTQSIPSLLAKKYELKVFRDPSQFGLINRYPEDVEKRSTYPQIIDSHRMKDVTHVWQIKFRRTMRKNKYIAMLKQKVYDKTGKTIF
;
A
#
# COMPACT_ATOMS: atom_id res chain seq x y z
N MET A 1 21.48 -1.21 6.45
CA MET A 1 20.50 -0.83 7.52
C MET A 1 19.08 -0.98 6.97
N VAL A 2 18.13 -1.36 7.82
CA VAL A 2 16.69 -1.46 7.47
C VAL A 2 15.91 -0.34 8.13
N ILE A 3 15.38 0.58 7.32
CA ILE A 3 14.58 1.71 7.78
C ILE A 3 13.10 1.42 7.47
N VAL A 4 12.24 1.36 8.48
CA VAL A 4 10.80 1.23 8.28
C VAL A 4 10.15 2.60 8.31
N VAL A 5 9.27 2.88 7.34
CA VAL A 5 8.48 4.10 7.24
C VAL A 5 7.01 3.75 7.36
N ASN A 6 6.28 4.50 8.18
CA ASN A 6 4.83 4.41 8.27
C ASN A 6 4.21 5.80 8.47
N TYR A 7 2.91 5.89 8.16
CA TYR A 7 2.15 7.13 8.33
C TYR A 7 0.82 6.83 9.02
N ALA A 8 0.36 7.76 9.86
CA ALA A 8 -1.00 7.75 10.38
C ALA A 8 -1.52 9.15 10.67
N ASP A 9 -2.79 9.33 10.41
CA ASP A 9 -3.59 10.42 10.92
C ASP A 9 -4.71 9.93 11.84
N GLY A 10 -5.27 10.82 12.66
CA GLY A 10 -6.45 10.59 13.49
C GLY A 10 -6.48 9.20 14.16
N ASN A 11 -7.44 8.38 13.77
CA ASN A 11 -7.75 7.09 14.40
C ASN A 11 -6.67 6.00 14.26
N PHE A 12 -5.65 6.19 13.41
CA PHE A 12 -4.60 5.20 13.21
C PHE A 12 -3.33 5.44 14.05
N LYS A 13 -3.22 6.55 14.80
CA LYS A 13 -2.03 6.88 15.62
C LYS A 13 -1.64 5.76 16.60
N LYS A 14 -2.61 5.15 17.31
CA LYS A 14 -2.33 4.03 18.23
C LYS A 14 -1.83 2.78 17.49
N THR A 15 -2.43 2.49 16.36
CA THR A 15 -2.04 1.35 15.53
C THR A 15 -0.67 1.58 14.88
N GLN A 16 -0.34 2.81 14.51
CA GLN A 16 0.99 3.20 14.06
C GLN A 16 2.07 2.92 15.10
N ALA A 17 1.82 3.30 16.36
CA ALA A 17 2.75 3.00 17.45
C ALA A 17 2.97 1.49 17.62
N PHE A 18 1.93 0.68 17.39
CA PHE A 18 2.03 -0.78 17.44
C PHE A 18 2.76 -1.35 16.22
N ASN A 19 2.52 -0.83 15.01
CA ASN A 19 3.31 -1.13 13.82
C ASN A 19 4.80 -0.86 14.08
N THR A 20 5.13 0.34 14.57
CA THR A 20 6.50 0.75 14.94
C THR A 20 7.16 -0.21 15.94
N LYS A 21 6.44 -0.57 17.00
CA LYS A 21 6.93 -1.52 18.03
C LYS A 21 7.23 -2.89 17.41
N THR A 22 6.35 -3.38 16.56
CA THR A 22 6.56 -4.70 15.93
C THR A 22 7.63 -4.67 14.85
N ALA A 23 7.77 -3.58 14.09
CA ALA A 23 8.86 -3.41 13.13
C ALA A 23 10.24 -3.49 13.80
N LYS A 24 10.43 -2.76 14.90
CA LYS A 24 11.68 -2.84 15.71
C LYS A 24 11.95 -4.25 16.23
N LYS A 25 10.91 -4.92 16.72
CA LYS A 25 11.04 -6.30 17.20
C LYS A 25 11.49 -7.27 16.11
N TRP A 26 11.08 -7.04 14.87
CA TRP A 26 11.28 -7.97 13.77
C TRP A 26 12.34 -7.54 12.75
N GLY A 27 13.24 -6.64 13.16
CA GLY A 27 14.49 -6.39 12.42
C GLY A 27 14.59 -5.03 11.74
N ALA A 28 13.74 -4.06 12.08
CA ALA A 28 13.98 -2.68 11.69
C ALA A 28 15.07 -2.04 12.58
N ASP A 29 16.14 -1.54 11.98
CA ASP A 29 17.19 -0.78 12.68
C ASP A 29 16.67 0.60 13.10
N LYS A 30 15.85 1.21 12.23
CA LYS A 30 15.22 2.52 12.46
C LYS A 30 13.76 2.50 12.01
N VAL A 31 12.88 3.18 12.73
CA VAL A 31 11.49 3.40 12.30
C VAL A 31 11.20 4.89 12.34
N ILE A 32 10.71 5.42 11.21
CA ILE A 32 10.31 6.81 11.05
C ILE A 32 8.79 6.83 10.85
N SER A 33 8.09 7.42 11.79
CA SER A 33 6.62 7.49 11.82
C SER A 33 6.19 8.92 11.54
N PHE A 34 5.38 9.10 10.49
CA PHE A 34 4.88 10.41 10.09
C PHE A 34 3.40 10.60 10.42
N GLY A 35 2.99 11.85 10.55
CA GLY A 35 1.62 12.30 10.61
C GLY A 35 1.37 13.39 9.57
N ARG A 36 0.14 13.92 9.54
CA ARG A 36 -0.22 15.02 8.63
C ARG A 36 0.58 16.28 8.92
N GLU A 37 0.92 16.51 10.18
CA GLU A 37 1.73 17.62 10.68
C GLU A 37 3.16 17.66 10.14
N ASP A 38 3.65 16.55 9.61
CA ASP A 38 5.01 16.42 9.07
C ASP A 38 5.12 16.79 7.57
N ILE A 39 3.98 17.09 6.92
CA ILE A 39 3.97 17.58 5.53
C ILE A 39 4.42 19.04 5.56
N ASP A 40 5.48 19.38 4.81
CA ASP A 40 5.95 20.76 4.76
C ASP A 40 4.93 21.70 4.09
N ALA A 41 4.99 22.99 4.49
CA ALA A 41 4.01 23.97 4.08
C ALA A 41 4.03 24.26 2.56
N GLU A 42 5.20 24.20 1.92
CA GLU A 42 5.32 24.43 0.49
C GLU A 42 4.64 23.30 -0.30
N PHE A 43 4.96 22.03 0.05
CA PHE A 43 4.31 20.88 -0.55
C PHE A 43 2.81 20.86 -0.31
N ALA A 44 2.38 21.18 0.92
CA ALA A 44 0.96 21.26 1.28
C ALA A 44 0.22 22.33 0.48
N THR A 45 0.82 23.49 0.27
CA THR A 45 0.22 24.60 -0.51
C THR A 45 0.10 24.22 -1.98
N ARG A 46 1.17 23.67 -2.59
CA ARG A 46 1.19 23.26 -3.99
C ARG A 46 0.16 22.18 -4.30
N ASN A 47 -0.09 21.27 -3.36
CA ASN A 47 -0.97 20.12 -3.54
C ASN A 47 -2.27 20.22 -2.70
N ALA A 48 -2.71 21.45 -2.38
CA ALA A 48 -3.83 21.69 -1.46
C ALA A 48 -5.12 20.99 -1.91
N GLU A 49 -5.41 20.99 -3.21
CA GLU A 49 -6.61 20.37 -3.77
C GLU A 49 -6.66 18.85 -3.52
N ILE A 50 -5.55 18.15 -3.74
CA ILE A 50 -5.46 16.71 -3.45
C ILE A 50 -5.50 16.46 -1.93
N LEU A 51 -4.69 17.21 -1.16
CA LEU A 51 -4.53 17.00 0.28
C LEU A 51 -5.77 17.33 1.11
N LYS A 52 -6.73 18.14 0.61
CA LYS A 52 -8.03 18.36 1.27
C LYS A 52 -8.97 17.16 1.17
N GLY A 53 -8.69 16.20 0.29
CA GLY A 53 -9.49 15.00 0.10
C GLY A 53 -9.58 14.14 1.36
N LYS A 54 -10.80 13.64 1.66
CA LYS A 54 -11.04 12.82 2.87
C LYS A 54 -10.50 11.40 2.73
N MET A 55 -10.51 10.83 1.52
CA MET A 55 -10.01 9.47 1.28
C MET A 55 -8.51 9.40 1.55
N GLY A 56 -8.09 8.48 2.41
CA GLY A 56 -6.67 8.27 2.72
C GLY A 56 -5.93 9.50 3.26
N GLY A 57 -6.63 10.51 3.81
CA GLY A 57 -6.01 11.72 4.32
C GLY A 57 -5.36 12.59 3.24
N GLY A 58 -5.99 12.73 2.06
CA GLY A 58 -5.48 13.42 0.88
C GLY A 58 -5.05 12.44 -0.21
N PHE A 59 -5.92 11.48 -0.51
CA PHE A 59 -5.74 10.47 -1.55
C PHE A 59 -4.42 9.69 -1.48
N PHE A 60 -3.80 9.62 -0.29
CA PHE A 60 -2.50 8.97 -0.05
C PHE A 60 -1.29 9.67 -0.74
N LEU A 61 -1.42 10.88 -1.27
CA LEU A 61 -0.30 11.64 -1.87
C LEU A 61 0.90 11.76 -0.91
N TRP A 62 0.66 11.81 0.39
CA TRP A 62 1.71 11.79 1.40
C TRP A 62 2.60 10.54 1.34
N LYS A 63 2.14 9.43 0.73
CA LYS A 63 2.87 8.17 0.69
C LYS A 63 4.15 8.29 -0.15
N PRO A 64 4.11 8.58 -1.46
CA PRO A 64 5.34 8.79 -2.23
C PRO A 64 6.18 9.95 -1.69
N TYR A 65 5.55 11.00 -1.17
CA TYR A 65 6.24 12.14 -0.57
C TYR A 65 7.12 11.72 0.61
N PHE A 66 6.59 11.02 1.62
CA PHE A 66 7.36 10.60 2.78
C PHE A 66 8.35 9.48 2.48
N ILE A 67 7.98 8.54 1.60
CA ILE A 67 8.90 7.50 1.16
C ILE A 67 10.14 8.14 0.51
N LYS A 68 9.95 9.04 -0.46
CA LYS A 68 11.04 9.75 -1.15
C LYS A 68 11.86 10.56 -0.18
N ARG A 69 11.25 11.34 0.71
CA ARG A 69 11.93 12.16 1.72
C ARG A 69 12.87 11.35 2.61
N VAL A 70 12.47 10.17 3.08
CA VAL A 70 13.35 9.29 3.85
C VAL A 70 14.41 8.66 2.96
N TYR A 71 14.01 8.18 1.79
CA TYR A 71 14.88 7.51 0.84
C TYR A 71 16.08 8.39 0.44
N GLU A 72 15.89 9.69 0.26
CA GLU A 72 16.97 10.65 -0.05
C GLU A 72 18.05 10.74 1.03
N THR A 73 17.71 10.46 2.29
CA THR A 73 18.64 10.47 3.43
C THR A 73 19.38 9.16 3.65
N MET A 74 19.09 8.11 2.88
CA MET A 74 19.67 6.78 3.03
C MET A 74 21.05 6.70 2.40
N SER A 75 21.90 5.83 2.97
CA SER A 75 23.17 5.43 2.37
C SER A 75 22.98 4.32 1.35
N GLU A 76 23.95 4.14 0.45
CA GLU A 76 23.98 3.00 -0.46
C GLU A 76 23.87 1.68 0.31
N ASN A 77 23.14 0.72 -0.29
CA ASN A 77 22.84 -0.58 0.30
C ASN A 77 21.92 -0.58 1.54
N ASP A 78 21.37 0.57 1.95
CA ASP A 78 20.28 0.60 2.90
C ASP A 78 18.97 0.14 2.23
N TYR A 79 18.06 -0.40 3.06
CA TYR A 79 16.71 -0.80 2.65
C TYR A 79 15.67 0.05 3.35
N LEU A 80 14.72 0.59 2.58
CA LEU A 80 13.52 1.23 3.11
C LEU A 80 12.35 0.26 2.99
N PHE A 81 11.69 -0.03 4.09
CA PHE A 81 10.43 -0.77 4.10
C PHE A 81 9.28 0.17 4.43
N TYR A 82 8.45 0.51 3.44
CA TYR A 82 7.19 1.18 3.71
C TYR A 82 6.12 0.17 4.16
N SER A 83 5.40 0.48 5.24
CA SER A 83 4.27 -0.32 5.73
C SER A 83 3.10 0.57 6.15
N ASP A 84 1.91 0.28 5.63
CA ASP A 84 0.68 0.90 6.13
C ASP A 84 0.52 0.66 7.63
N SER A 85 0.10 1.68 8.38
CA SER A 85 -0.10 1.59 9.83
C SER A 85 -1.21 0.62 10.26
N GLY A 86 -2.08 0.19 9.36
CA GLY A 86 -3.08 -0.86 9.57
C GLY A 86 -2.53 -2.29 9.58
N ALA A 87 -1.23 -2.44 9.70
CA ALA A 87 -0.51 -3.72 9.70
C ALA A 87 0.46 -3.82 10.88
N ILE A 88 0.88 -5.04 11.21
CA ILE A 88 1.96 -5.33 12.16
C ILE A 88 2.93 -6.34 11.57
N PHE A 89 4.18 -6.28 12.01
CA PHE A 89 5.18 -7.28 11.67
C PHE A 89 5.01 -8.50 12.59
N VAL A 90 5.05 -9.70 12.02
CA VAL A 90 4.88 -10.98 12.74
C VAL A 90 6.06 -11.91 12.56
N ASN A 91 7.01 -11.56 11.69
CA ASN A 91 8.23 -12.31 11.44
C ASN A 91 9.37 -11.39 10.98
N LYS A 92 10.59 -11.92 10.86
CA LYS A 92 11.79 -11.17 10.52
C LYS A 92 11.70 -10.55 9.12
N ILE A 93 11.97 -9.25 9.03
CA ILE A 93 12.07 -8.51 7.76
C ILE A 93 13.16 -9.10 6.87
N GLN A 94 14.21 -9.65 7.47
CA GLN A 94 15.37 -10.22 6.76
C GLN A 94 14.96 -11.26 5.71
N TYR A 95 13.91 -12.04 5.92
CA TYR A 95 13.45 -13.00 4.91
C TYR A 95 13.04 -12.35 3.58
N LEU A 96 12.51 -11.13 3.62
CA LEU A 96 12.18 -10.39 2.39
C LEU A 96 13.45 -9.81 1.74
N ILE A 97 14.40 -9.33 2.54
CA ILE A 97 15.68 -8.81 2.05
C ILE A 97 16.49 -9.93 1.39
N ASP A 98 16.59 -11.10 2.04
CA ASP A 98 17.27 -12.28 1.47
C ASP A 98 16.64 -12.70 0.14
N CYS A 99 15.31 -12.58 0.04
CA CYS A 99 14.58 -12.84 -1.20
C CYS A 99 14.88 -11.80 -2.29
N MET A 100 14.97 -10.51 -1.94
CA MET A 100 15.37 -9.45 -2.86
C MET A 100 16.78 -9.66 -3.41
N ASP A 101 17.73 -9.99 -2.54
CA ASP A 101 19.12 -10.21 -2.91
C ASP A 101 19.26 -11.46 -3.81
N LYS A 102 18.55 -12.55 -3.49
CA LYS A 102 18.51 -13.77 -4.30
C LYS A 102 17.95 -13.51 -5.70
N GLU A 103 16.88 -12.72 -5.81
CA GLU A 103 16.21 -12.39 -7.08
C GLU A 103 16.88 -11.23 -7.82
N ASN A 104 17.91 -10.62 -7.21
CA ASN A 104 18.64 -9.45 -7.72
C ASN A 104 17.70 -8.32 -8.13
N VAL A 105 16.89 -7.83 -7.18
CA VAL A 105 15.92 -6.74 -7.39
C VAL A 105 16.16 -5.59 -6.42
N ASP A 106 16.03 -4.36 -6.93
CA ASP A 106 16.15 -3.13 -6.13
C ASP A 106 14.81 -2.69 -5.53
N ILE A 107 13.71 -3.16 -6.08
CA ILE A 107 12.34 -2.87 -5.63
C ILE A 107 11.60 -4.19 -5.45
N MET A 108 11.05 -4.42 -4.25
CA MET A 108 10.16 -5.53 -3.98
C MET A 108 8.73 -5.00 -3.82
N LEU A 109 7.89 -5.36 -4.78
CA LEU A 109 6.47 -5.05 -4.82
C LEU A 109 5.66 -6.35 -4.81
N PHE A 110 4.43 -6.28 -4.31
CA PHE A 110 3.60 -7.44 -4.08
C PHE A 110 2.35 -7.40 -4.95
N SER A 111 2.09 -8.48 -5.69
CA SER A 111 0.88 -8.61 -6.50
C SER A 111 -0.36 -8.78 -5.62
N LEU A 112 -1.47 -8.22 -6.05
CA LEU A 112 -2.78 -8.62 -5.55
C LEU A 112 -3.24 -9.93 -6.22
N GLU A 113 -4.35 -10.48 -5.78
CA GLU A 113 -4.98 -11.66 -6.40
C GLU A 113 -5.39 -11.39 -7.86
N ASN A 114 -5.45 -12.46 -8.65
CA ASN A 114 -5.63 -12.38 -10.10
C ASN A 114 -6.92 -11.67 -10.56
N GLU A 115 -7.96 -11.63 -9.72
CA GLU A 115 -9.25 -10.98 -10.04
C GLU A 115 -9.24 -9.47 -9.80
N ILE A 116 -8.22 -8.94 -9.13
CA ILE A 116 -8.08 -7.49 -8.87
C ILE A 116 -7.31 -6.85 -10.04
N LEU A 117 -7.94 -6.83 -11.20
CA LEU A 117 -7.33 -6.31 -12.43
C LEU A 117 -7.25 -4.79 -12.45
N GLU A 118 -6.24 -4.24 -13.16
CA GLU A 118 -6.10 -2.78 -13.34
C GLU A 118 -7.36 -2.17 -13.93
N ARG A 119 -7.94 -2.75 -14.99
CA ARG A 119 -9.14 -2.23 -15.64
C ARG A 119 -10.30 -1.96 -14.67
N LYS A 120 -10.38 -2.74 -13.57
CA LYS A 120 -11.45 -2.62 -12.56
C LYS A 120 -11.21 -1.49 -11.57
N TYR A 121 -9.96 -1.07 -11.38
CA TYR A 121 -9.58 -0.17 -10.28
C TYR A 121 -8.67 0.98 -10.70
N THR A 122 -8.40 1.14 -11.99
CA THR A 122 -7.61 2.23 -12.56
C THR A 122 -8.48 3.03 -13.53
N LYS A 123 -8.57 4.35 -13.34
CA LYS A 123 -9.31 5.24 -14.23
C LYS A 123 -8.66 5.28 -15.61
N ARG A 124 -9.47 5.55 -16.66
CA ARG A 124 -8.97 5.63 -18.03
C ARG A 124 -7.91 6.70 -18.23
N ASP A 125 -8.10 7.87 -17.62
CA ASP A 125 -7.13 8.96 -17.71
C ASP A 125 -5.74 8.56 -17.19
N ILE A 126 -5.67 7.70 -16.15
CA ILE A 126 -4.40 7.21 -15.62
C ILE A 126 -3.66 6.36 -16.66
N PHE A 127 -4.36 5.44 -17.32
CA PHE A 127 -3.76 4.65 -18.39
C PHE A 127 -3.21 5.52 -19.52
N ILE A 128 -3.99 6.53 -19.95
CA ILE A 128 -3.62 7.44 -21.04
C ILE A 128 -2.42 8.30 -20.64
N LEU A 129 -2.50 8.99 -19.50
CA LEU A 129 -1.47 9.93 -19.05
C LEU A 129 -0.16 9.26 -18.66
N MET A 130 -0.21 7.98 -18.31
CA MET A 130 0.98 7.17 -18.03
C MET A 130 1.46 6.37 -19.23
N ASP A 131 0.88 6.55 -20.42
CA ASP A 131 1.22 5.79 -21.63
C ASP A 131 1.10 4.27 -21.45
N CYS A 132 0.01 3.86 -20.79
CA CYS A 132 -0.31 2.47 -20.44
C CYS A 132 -1.67 2.01 -21.00
N ASP A 133 -2.28 2.76 -21.94
CA ASP A 133 -3.63 2.51 -22.40
C ASP A 133 -3.70 1.34 -23.41
N SER A 134 -3.53 0.13 -22.88
CA SER A 134 -3.64 -1.11 -23.65
C SER A 134 -4.03 -2.30 -22.77
N GLU A 135 -4.52 -3.38 -23.39
CA GLU A 135 -4.84 -4.64 -22.69
C GLU A 135 -3.63 -5.24 -21.96
N LYS A 136 -2.42 -5.03 -22.48
CA LYS A 136 -1.16 -5.45 -21.84
C LYS A 136 -1.11 -5.03 -20.37
N TYR A 137 -1.63 -3.84 -20.04
CA TYR A 137 -1.69 -3.34 -18.68
C TYR A 137 -3.04 -3.60 -18.02
N ALA A 138 -4.14 -3.32 -18.74
CA ALA A 138 -5.49 -3.35 -18.21
C ALA A 138 -5.91 -4.74 -17.68
N GLU A 139 -5.46 -5.83 -18.32
CA GLU A 139 -5.80 -7.21 -17.97
C GLU A 139 -4.84 -7.85 -16.97
N THR A 140 -4.02 -7.07 -16.29
CA THR A 140 -3.09 -7.58 -15.27
C THR A 140 -3.54 -7.23 -13.86
N PRO A 141 -3.21 -8.07 -12.84
CA PRO A 141 -3.51 -7.77 -11.44
C PRO A 141 -2.86 -6.46 -10.99
N GLN A 142 -3.55 -5.68 -10.16
CA GLN A 142 -2.94 -4.53 -9.50
C GLN A 142 -1.82 -4.96 -8.54
N ILE A 143 -0.86 -4.05 -8.34
CA ILE A 143 0.20 -4.19 -7.36
C ILE A 143 -0.20 -3.47 -6.08
N LEU A 144 0.02 -4.13 -4.95
CA LEU A 144 -0.30 -3.62 -3.64
C LEU A 144 0.64 -2.48 -3.24
N ALA A 145 0.10 -1.31 -2.88
CA ALA A 145 0.87 -0.18 -2.36
C ALA A 145 0.86 -0.09 -0.81
N GLY A 146 0.33 -1.10 -0.12
CA GLY A 146 0.31 -1.15 1.35
C GLY A 146 1.67 -1.50 1.98
N TYR A 147 2.53 -2.15 1.21
CA TYR A 147 3.89 -2.53 1.57
C TYR A 147 4.78 -2.45 0.35
N MET A 148 6.04 -2.08 0.56
CA MET A 148 7.10 -2.17 -0.44
C MET A 148 8.47 -2.10 0.22
N ILE A 149 9.47 -2.68 -0.42
CA ILE A 149 10.86 -2.58 0.02
C ILE A 149 11.69 -2.01 -1.13
N LEU A 150 12.51 -1.03 -0.80
CA LEU A 150 13.31 -0.26 -1.74
C LEU A 150 14.77 -0.29 -1.29
N LYS A 151 15.68 -0.75 -2.15
CA LYS A 151 17.13 -0.65 -1.94
C LYS A 151 17.63 0.71 -2.45
N LYS A 152 18.62 1.29 -1.82
CA LYS A 152 19.18 2.58 -2.26
C LYS A 152 19.98 2.42 -3.55
N THR A 153 19.40 2.84 -4.69
CA THR A 153 20.01 2.83 -6.03
C THR A 153 19.48 3.99 -6.88
N ASP A 154 20.16 4.34 -7.97
CA ASP A 154 19.73 5.39 -8.90
C ASP A 154 18.41 5.04 -9.59
N PHE A 155 18.21 3.77 -9.90
CA PHE A 155 16.96 3.31 -10.51
C PHE A 155 15.76 3.56 -9.60
N VAL A 156 15.88 3.25 -8.31
CA VAL A 156 14.80 3.48 -7.33
C VAL A 156 14.56 4.97 -7.13
N THR A 157 15.63 5.79 -7.19
CA THR A 157 15.49 7.27 -7.16
C THR A 157 14.61 7.74 -8.32
N LYS A 158 14.87 7.25 -9.54
CA LYS A 158 14.06 7.56 -10.73
C LYS A 158 12.60 7.13 -10.54
N PHE A 159 12.36 5.90 -10.10
CA PHE A 159 11.03 5.36 -9.84
C PHE A 159 10.23 6.23 -8.84
N LEU A 160 10.85 6.64 -7.74
CA LEU A 160 10.21 7.47 -6.72
C LEU A 160 9.93 8.89 -7.20
N ASN A 161 10.80 9.46 -8.02
CA ASN A 161 10.58 10.77 -8.63
C ASN A 161 9.35 10.74 -9.54
N GLU A 162 9.28 9.77 -10.45
CA GLU A 162 8.13 9.62 -11.35
C GLU A 162 6.83 9.32 -10.59
N TRP A 163 6.87 8.46 -9.57
CA TRP A 163 5.69 8.20 -8.76
C TRP A 163 5.17 9.47 -8.09
N LEU A 164 6.05 10.25 -7.46
CA LEU A 164 5.66 11.50 -6.81
C LEU A 164 5.17 12.53 -7.81
N GLU A 165 5.78 12.63 -9.00
CA GLU A 165 5.35 13.52 -10.07
C GLU A 165 3.92 13.19 -10.50
N TYR A 166 3.64 11.96 -10.88
CA TYR A 166 2.29 11.52 -11.25
C TYR A 166 1.27 11.70 -10.11
N ALA A 167 1.64 11.44 -8.87
CA ALA A 167 0.75 11.56 -7.73
C ALA A 167 0.36 13.01 -7.40
N GLN A 168 1.06 14.01 -7.91
CA GLN A 168 0.71 15.43 -7.81
C GLN A 168 -0.27 15.91 -8.88
N ASP A 169 -0.66 15.07 -9.84
CA ASP A 169 -1.70 15.39 -10.81
C ASP A 169 -3.07 14.90 -10.28
N GLU A 170 -4.00 15.84 -10.08
CA GLU A 170 -5.34 15.54 -9.57
C GLU A 170 -6.10 14.53 -10.45
N ARG A 171 -5.85 14.55 -11.76
CA ARG A 171 -6.49 13.63 -12.71
C ARG A 171 -6.08 12.18 -12.46
N LEU A 172 -4.88 11.94 -11.92
CA LEU A 172 -4.34 10.61 -11.64
C LEU A 172 -4.61 10.18 -10.19
N GLU A 173 -4.43 11.07 -9.23
CA GLU A 173 -4.45 10.69 -7.81
C GLU A 173 -5.85 10.73 -7.21
N THR A 174 -6.76 11.59 -7.72
CA THR A 174 -8.10 11.73 -7.12
C THR A 174 -9.16 10.85 -7.79
N SER A 175 -10.33 10.78 -7.16
CA SER A 175 -11.49 10.07 -7.72
C SER A 175 -12.36 10.95 -8.65
N MET A 176 -11.81 12.05 -9.16
CA MET A 176 -12.52 12.87 -10.15
C MET A 176 -12.81 12.08 -11.43
N ASP A 177 -13.83 12.48 -12.16
CA ASP A 177 -14.18 11.85 -13.43
C ASP A 177 -13.06 11.98 -14.47
N ASN A 178 -13.08 11.12 -15.48
CA ASN A 178 -12.14 11.23 -16.61
C ASN A 178 -12.32 12.55 -17.36
N THR A 179 -11.22 13.17 -17.72
CA THR A 179 -11.16 14.48 -18.40
C THR A 179 -10.72 14.40 -19.85
N LEU A 180 -10.20 13.25 -20.28
CA LEU A 180 -9.66 13.04 -21.64
C LEU A 180 -10.69 12.47 -22.62
N GLY A 181 -11.96 12.43 -22.24
CA GLY A 181 -13.08 12.12 -23.13
C GLY A 181 -13.31 10.62 -23.39
N LEU A 182 -12.54 9.73 -22.81
CA LEU A 182 -12.75 8.29 -22.91
C LEU A 182 -13.41 7.72 -21.64
N PRO A 183 -14.37 6.78 -21.77
CA PRO A 183 -14.95 6.09 -20.63
C PRO A 183 -13.92 5.14 -20.00
N ASN A 184 -14.10 4.80 -18.73
CA ASN A 184 -13.37 3.72 -18.09
C ASN A 184 -13.55 2.40 -18.85
N TYR A 185 -12.61 1.49 -18.70
CA TYR A 185 -12.75 0.12 -19.23
C TYR A 185 -14.01 -0.55 -18.69
N GLU A 186 -14.59 -1.42 -19.50
CA GLU A 186 -15.74 -2.21 -19.06
C GLU A 186 -15.44 -2.99 -17.78
N GLY A 187 -16.38 -3.00 -16.83
CA GLY A 187 -16.20 -3.61 -15.51
C GLY A 187 -15.44 -2.78 -14.50
N PHE A 188 -15.18 -1.49 -14.78
CA PHE A 188 -14.62 -0.57 -13.79
C PHE A 188 -15.52 -0.47 -12.55
N VAL A 189 -14.91 -0.59 -11.37
CA VAL A 189 -15.60 -0.59 -10.08
C VAL A 189 -15.36 0.72 -9.33
N ALA A 190 -14.11 1.08 -9.13
CA ALA A 190 -13.70 2.28 -8.40
C ALA A 190 -12.22 2.56 -8.60
N HIS A 191 -11.84 3.83 -8.57
CA HIS A 191 -10.43 4.22 -8.54
C HIS A 191 -9.75 3.82 -7.23
N ARG A 192 -8.50 3.32 -7.35
CA ARG A 192 -7.58 3.08 -6.23
C ARG A 192 -6.27 3.81 -6.47
N THR A 193 -5.80 4.57 -5.50
CA THR A 193 -4.57 5.36 -5.59
C THR A 193 -3.29 4.54 -5.77
N GLN A 194 -3.35 3.22 -5.58
CA GLN A 194 -2.23 2.31 -5.91
C GLN A 194 -2.02 2.10 -7.42
N SER A 195 -2.90 2.64 -8.28
CA SER A 195 -2.80 2.50 -9.74
C SER A 195 -1.50 3.08 -10.29
N ILE A 196 -1.05 4.22 -9.78
CA ILE A 196 0.19 4.88 -10.25
C ILE A 196 1.42 3.97 -10.03
N PRO A 197 1.78 3.57 -8.79
CA PRO A 197 2.94 2.71 -8.59
C PRO A 197 2.77 1.32 -9.23
N SER A 198 1.52 0.85 -9.40
CA SER A 198 1.23 -0.41 -10.08
C SER A 198 1.55 -0.34 -11.58
N LEU A 199 1.11 0.72 -12.28
CA LEU A 199 1.42 0.90 -13.69
C LEU A 199 2.90 1.21 -13.92
N LEU A 200 3.53 2.02 -13.06
CA LEU A 200 4.98 2.26 -13.12
C LEU A 200 5.78 0.96 -13.02
N ALA A 201 5.43 0.10 -12.08
CA ALA A 201 6.10 -1.20 -11.94
C ALA A 201 6.00 -2.05 -13.20
N LYS A 202 4.87 -1.99 -13.90
CA LYS A 202 4.64 -2.71 -15.16
C LYS A 202 5.38 -2.07 -16.33
N LYS A 203 5.45 -0.73 -16.39
CA LYS A 203 6.25 -0.01 -17.39
C LYS A 203 7.73 -0.38 -17.29
N TYR A 204 8.23 -0.52 -16.08
CA TYR A 204 9.62 -0.94 -15.79
C TYR A 204 9.81 -2.46 -15.79
N GLU A 205 8.76 -3.24 -16.09
CA GLU A 205 8.78 -4.70 -16.14
C GLU A 205 9.35 -5.33 -14.85
N LEU A 206 9.02 -4.72 -13.69
CA LEU A 206 9.53 -5.17 -12.41
C LEU A 206 8.98 -6.54 -12.02
N LYS A 207 9.85 -7.38 -11.46
CA LYS A 207 9.42 -8.62 -10.82
C LYS A 207 8.51 -8.31 -9.64
N VAL A 208 7.35 -8.94 -9.59
CA VAL A 208 6.43 -8.86 -8.45
C VAL A 208 6.47 -10.14 -7.63
N PHE A 209 6.11 -10.02 -6.36
CA PHE A 209 6.17 -11.08 -5.37
C PHE A 209 4.80 -11.33 -4.76
N ARG A 210 4.63 -12.46 -4.09
CA ARG A 210 3.44 -12.81 -3.33
C ARG A 210 3.27 -11.85 -2.14
N ASP A 211 2.03 -11.45 -1.83
CA ASP A 211 1.71 -10.63 -0.65
C ASP A 211 2.36 -11.25 0.63
N PRO A 212 3.19 -10.49 1.37
CA PRO A 212 3.86 -11.01 2.57
C PRO A 212 2.93 -11.13 3.79
N SER A 213 1.64 -10.82 3.63
CA SER A 213 0.66 -10.93 4.70
C SER A 213 -0.08 -12.28 4.69
N GLN A 214 -1.07 -12.42 5.58
CA GLN A 214 -1.94 -13.59 5.61
C GLN A 214 -2.72 -13.79 4.30
N PHE A 215 -2.88 -12.75 3.48
CA PHE A 215 -3.56 -12.87 2.19
C PHE A 215 -2.71 -13.65 1.19
N GLY A 216 -1.40 -13.49 1.22
CA GLY A 216 -0.51 -14.26 0.37
C GLY A 216 -0.49 -15.77 0.66
N LEU A 217 -1.02 -16.20 1.82
CA LEU A 217 -1.15 -17.63 2.14
C LEU A 217 -2.45 -18.26 1.62
N ILE A 218 -3.42 -17.45 1.22
CA ILE A 218 -4.75 -17.90 0.77
C ILE A 218 -5.06 -17.56 -0.68
N ASN A 219 -4.42 -16.51 -1.22
CA ASN A 219 -4.57 -16.12 -2.61
C ASN A 219 -3.72 -17.02 -3.52
N ARG A 220 -4.10 -17.10 -4.79
CA ARG A 220 -3.35 -17.81 -5.83
C ARG A 220 -2.58 -16.81 -6.67
N TYR A 221 -1.34 -17.17 -6.99
CA TYR A 221 -0.46 -16.38 -7.83
C TYR A 221 0.05 -17.19 -9.02
N PRO A 222 0.56 -16.55 -10.07
CA PRO A 222 1.29 -17.25 -11.13
C PRO A 222 2.47 -18.07 -10.57
N GLU A 223 2.79 -19.17 -11.22
CA GLU A 223 3.79 -20.13 -10.75
C GLU A 223 5.17 -19.50 -10.54
N ASP A 224 5.54 -18.57 -11.41
CA ASP A 224 6.81 -17.84 -11.31
C ASP A 224 6.85 -16.90 -10.10
N VAL A 225 5.72 -16.27 -9.73
CA VAL A 225 5.58 -15.45 -8.52
C VAL A 225 5.69 -16.31 -7.27
N GLU A 226 5.04 -17.49 -7.23
CA GLU A 226 5.13 -18.42 -6.11
C GLU A 226 6.57 -18.95 -5.93
N LYS A 227 7.23 -19.35 -7.02
CA LYS A 227 8.61 -19.88 -6.96
C LYS A 227 9.63 -18.88 -6.44
N ARG A 228 9.49 -17.60 -6.82
CA ARG A 228 10.43 -16.58 -6.34
C ARG A 228 10.13 -16.10 -4.93
N SER A 229 8.92 -16.24 -4.43
CA SER A 229 8.47 -15.72 -3.13
C SER A 229 8.78 -16.67 -1.98
N THR A 230 10.06 -16.89 -1.70
CA THR A 230 10.58 -17.92 -0.76
C THR A 230 10.58 -17.48 0.71
N TYR A 231 9.61 -16.68 1.15
CA TYR A 231 9.49 -16.16 2.51
C TYR A 231 8.19 -16.62 3.20
N PRO A 232 8.19 -16.74 4.55
CA PRO A 232 6.98 -16.99 5.32
C PRO A 232 6.11 -15.71 5.40
N GLN A 233 4.98 -15.78 6.11
CA GLN A 233 4.22 -14.58 6.44
C GLN A 233 5.07 -13.63 7.29
N ILE A 234 5.22 -12.38 6.85
CA ILE A 234 5.98 -11.32 7.52
C ILE A 234 5.05 -10.29 8.15
N ILE A 235 3.93 -10.01 7.49
CA ILE A 235 2.98 -8.97 7.87
C ILE A 235 1.65 -9.61 8.31
N ASP A 236 0.99 -9.02 9.30
CA ASP A 236 -0.43 -9.22 9.57
C ASP A 236 -1.18 -7.93 9.21
N SER A 237 -1.87 -7.95 8.06
CA SER A 237 -2.68 -6.84 7.55
C SER A 237 -4.05 -6.84 8.20
N HIS A 238 -4.16 -6.31 9.39
CA HIS A 238 -5.42 -6.33 10.14
C HIS A 238 -6.41 -5.22 9.75
N ARG A 239 -5.92 -4.09 9.21
CA ARG A 239 -6.71 -2.91 8.76
C ARG A 239 -7.66 -2.35 9.83
N MET A 240 -7.37 -2.58 11.10
CA MET A 240 -8.21 -2.16 12.24
C MET A 240 -7.62 -0.89 12.84
N LYS A 241 -8.49 0.01 13.31
CA LYS A 241 -8.14 1.20 14.08
C LYS A 241 -7.94 0.82 15.55
N ASP A 242 -7.16 1.62 16.29
CA ASP A 242 -6.99 1.53 17.76
C ASP A 242 -6.50 0.16 18.27
N VAL A 243 -5.70 -0.55 17.46
CA VAL A 243 -5.08 -1.81 17.86
C VAL A 243 -3.71 -1.56 18.47
N THR A 244 -3.48 -2.12 19.66
CA THR A 244 -2.22 -2.00 20.41
C THR A 244 -1.62 -3.34 20.81
N HIS A 245 -2.39 -4.45 20.63
CA HIS A 245 -1.98 -5.80 21.03
C HIS A 245 -2.50 -6.86 20.05
N VAL A 246 -1.72 -7.92 19.85
CA VAL A 246 -2.07 -9.05 18.96
C VAL A 246 -3.39 -9.72 19.34
N TRP A 247 -3.69 -9.86 20.65
CA TRP A 247 -4.93 -10.47 21.09
C TRP A 247 -6.18 -9.72 20.61
N GLN A 248 -6.10 -8.38 20.48
CA GLN A 248 -7.22 -7.56 19.95
C GLN A 248 -7.51 -7.89 18.48
N ILE A 249 -6.46 -8.14 17.68
CA ILE A 249 -6.61 -8.57 16.30
C ILE A 249 -7.31 -9.92 16.24
N LYS A 250 -6.82 -10.89 17.01
CA LYS A 250 -7.38 -12.25 17.08
C LYS A 250 -8.83 -12.22 17.54
N PHE A 251 -9.11 -11.52 18.64
CA PHE A 251 -10.45 -11.36 19.19
C PHE A 251 -11.41 -10.75 18.17
N ARG A 252 -11.08 -9.60 17.58
CA ARG A 252 -11.94 -8.92 16.59
C ARG A 252 -12.16 -9.79 15.33
N ARG A 253 -11.17 -10.58 14.89
CA ARG A 253 -11.33 -11.55 13.80
C ARG A 253 -12.31 -12.67 14.15
N THR A 254 -12.19 -13.24 15.36
CA THR A 254 -13.11 -14.27 15.86
C THR A 254 -14.53 -13.72 15.93
N MET A 255 -14.69 -12.51 16.49
CA MET A 255 -15.99 -11.84 16.59
C MET A 255 -16.65 -11.58 15.22
N ARG A 256 -15.84 -11.19 14.21
CA ARG A 256 -16.36 -10.98 12.83
C ARG A 256 -16.82 -12.29 12.17
N LYS A 257 -16.17 -13.40 12.46
CA LYS A 257 -16.52 -14.72 11.91
C LYS A 257 -17.72 -15.37 12.62
N ASN A 258 -18.10 -14.90 13.80
CA ASN A 258 -19.18 -15.48 14.57
C ASN A 258 -20.55 -15.07 14.01
N LYS A 259 -21.29 -16.07 13.49
CA LYS A 259 -22.61 -15.87 12.85
C LYS A 259 -23.64 -15.21 13.78
N TYR A 260 -23.63 -15.55 15.07
CA TYR A 260 -24.55 -14.94 16.05
C TYR A 260 -24.26 -13.46 16.27
N ILE A 261 -22.99 -13.07 16.28
CA ILE A 261 -22.58 -11.68 16.43
C ILE A 261 -22.93 -10.88 15.15
N ALA A 262 -22.77 -11.48 13.98
CA ALA A 262 -23.19 -10.87 12.73
C ALA A 262 -24.70 -10.60 12.72
N MET A 263 -25.51 -11.57 13.16
CA MET A 263 -26.96 -11.40 13.31
C MET A 263 -27.34 -10.33 14.34
N LEU A 264 -26.63 -10.26 15.47
CA LEU A 264 -26.86 -9.24 16.50
C LEU A 264 -26.54 -7.84 15.97
N LYS A 265 -25.43 -7.68 15.26
CA LYS A 265 -25.05 -6.42 14.59
C LYS A 265 -26.11 -5.96 13.61
N GLN A 266 -26.62 -6.87 12.77
CA GLN A 266 -27.67 -6.55 11.83
C GLN A 266 -28.94 -6.08 12.55
N LYS A 267 -29.38 -6.79 13.59
CA LYS A 267 -30.56 -6.39 14.39
C LYS A 267 -30.40 -5.03 15.06
N VAL A 268 -29.19 -4.68 15.52
CA VAL A 268 -28.94 -3.36 16.11
C VAL A 268 -28.91 -2.28 15.04
N TYR A 269 -28.28 -2.55 13.89
CA TYR A 269 -28.30 -1.63 12.75
C TYR A 269 -29.73 -1.33 12.28
N ASP A 270 -30.55 -2.37 12.11
CA ASP A 270 -31.94 -2.25 11.69
C ASP A 270 -32.78 -1.41 12.67
N LYS A 271 -32.45 -1.45 13.97
CA LYS A 271 -33.16 -0.68 15.01
C LYS A 271 -32.64 0.73 15.22
N THR A 272 -31.37 1.00 15.00
CA THR A 272 -30.73 2.24 15.44
C THR A 272 -30.02 3.02 14.32
N GLY A 273 -29.88 2.43 13.14
CA GLY A 273 -29.05 2.97 12.05
C GLY A 273 -27.55 3.06 12.37
N LYS A 274 -27.10 2.52 13.51
CA LYS A 274 -25.70 2.59 13.95
C LYS A 274 -25.01 1.24 13.91
N THR A 275 -23.81 1.22 13.37
CA THR A 275 -22.92 0.04 13.44
C THR A 275 -22.22 -0.03 14.81
N ILE A 276 -22.29 -1.20 15.46
CA ILE A 276 -21.54 -1.51 16.69
C ILE A 276 -20.29 -2.35 16.32
N PHE A 277 -19.10 -1.86 16.74
CA PHE A 277 -17.75 -2.41 16.57
C PHE A 277 -17.19 -2.37 15.14
#